data_5a7c79151bf5abf9471ac7ad4678496b
#
_entry.id   5a7c79151bf5abf9471ac7ad4678496b
#
_cell.length_a   1.000
_cell.length_b   1.000
_cell.length_c   1.000
_cell.angle_alpha   90.00
_cell.angle_beta   90.00
_cell.angle_gamma   90.00
#
_symmetry.space_group_name_H-M   'P 1'
#
loop_
_entity.id
_entity.type
_entity.pdbx_description
1 polymer ?
#
loop_
_entity_poly.entity_id
_entity_poly.type
_entity_poly.pdbx_seq_one_letter_code
_entity_poly.pdbx_strand_id
1 'polypeptide(L)'
;MAKKRLLVDMDGTLARFHDQANYLERMFEKDFFRELEPFANMVEGVRQFMQDHPDVEAFIVSARVIGEPPYCEVEKNAWLDRYLPEIDREHRIFTDIGHSKAEYLPGGATKDDYLLDDYNKGLNLFMYDGGSAIKCHNNINQRGLGAYGGEKGQLWTGAMVHVDDRPEMISAELAQSMGLSYDRRKVFNTYAAYEPVFQNWSQEKKDAFIAPEREAAEGSLLDQIRFYSFDPHFKNLSFPGMAPGDKINIPYHKAQVICMNEFGTDDLDSVLQDPRDAFCEALHDTLDHEGKALVGQLHYLDTSGKVGYTMQYYDMSAMQAEIDDSRNCGRPIDVQWIIEPPKKPMKEMSMLELAETFLYEYGYDEELSLDLADACLKDAASRTAADKKLLEGLHFLSVDKSDMRLKDFVDDLLYPNAYPAKPGIDTLISKAKSALSEQSNPVPGKPGKGRD
;
A
#
# COMPACT_ATOMS: atom_id res chain seq x y z
N MET A 1 26.26 6.30 0.41
CA MET A 1 25.03 5.52 0.29
C MET A 1 23.93 6.36 0.92
N ALA A 2 22.72 6.36 0.39
CA ALA A 2 21.60 6.99 1.08
C ALA A 2 21.39 6.29 2.43
N LYS A 3 20.99 7.04 3.45
CA LYS A 3 20.72 6.50 4.78
C LYS A 3 19.39 5.76 4.73
N LYS A 4 19.33 4.52 5.20
CA LYS A 4 18.08 3.78 5.30
C LYS A 4 17.18 4.37 6.37
N ARG A 5 15.87 4.40 6.12
CA ARG A 5 14.85 4.87 7.06
C ARG A 5 13.87 3.75 7.38
N LEU A 6 13.56 3.58 8.68
CA LEU A 6 12.47 2.73 9.14
C LEU A 6 11.28 3.63 9.52
N LEU A 7 10.18 3.49 8.81
CA LEU A 7 8.96 4.24 9.00
C LEU A 7 7.94 3.31 9.66
N VAL A 8 7.52 3.63 10.88
CA VAL A 8 6.67 2.75 11.69
C VAL A 8 5.28 3.35 11.82
N ASP A 9 4.26 2.60 11.44
CA ASP A 9 2.88 2.97 11.74
C ASP A 9 2.56 2.77 13.22
N MET A 10 1.53 3.45 13.71
CA MET A 10 1.13 3.34 15.11
C MET A 10 -0.08 2.40 15.28
N ASP A 11 -1.17 2.67 14.54
CA ASP A 11 -2.47 2.06 14.77
C ASP A 11 -2.53 0.64 14.20
N GLY A 12 -2.62 -0.37 15.05
CA GLY A 12 -2.56 -1.77 14.62
C GLY A 12 -1.15 -2.33 14.47
N THR A 13 -0.12 -1.47 14.53
CA THR A 13 1.30 -1.85 14.46
C THR A 13 1.98 -1.76 15.82
N LEU A 14 1.99 -0.58 16.44
CA LEU A 14 2.52 -0.36 17.79
C LEU A 14 1.42 -0.39 18.86
N ALA A 15 0.25 0.13 18.52
CA ALA A 15 -0.91 0.27 19.42
C ALA A 15 -2.05 -0.66 19.00
N ARG A 16 -2.72 -1.25 20.00
CA ARG A 16 -3.87 -2.16 19.83
C ARG A 16 -5.13 -1.41 19.43
N PHE A 17 -5.14 -0.86 18.23
CA PHE A 17 -6.26 -0.07 17.72
C PHE A 17 -7.45 -0.96 17.34
N HIS A 18 -7.22 -1.98 16.50
CA HIS A 18 -8.27 -2.84 15.95
C HIS A 18 -8.88 -3.83 16.95
N ASP A 19 -8.23 -4.01 18.10
CA ASP A 19 -8.73 -4.87 19.19
C ASP A 19 -9.86 -4.19 19.98
N GLN A 20 -10.01 -2.87 19.81
CA GLN A 20 -11.00 -2.11 20.54
C GLN A 20 -12.40 -2.35 19.96
N ALA A 21 -13.36 -2.63 20.82
CA ALA A 21 -14.76 -2.72 20.40
C ALA A 21 -15.21 -1.36 19.84
N ASN A 22 -15.85 -1.38 18.68
CA ASN A 22 -16.38 -0.18 18.00
C ASN A 22 -15.29 0.89 17.75
N TYR A 23 -14.07 0.46 17.38
CA TYR A 23 -12.95 1.38 17.21
C TYR A 23 -13.22 2.47 16.16
N LEU A 24 -14.03 2.18 15.12
CA LEU A 24 -14.38 3.15 14.07
C LEU A 24 -15.20 4.33 14.59
N GLU A 25 -16.07 4.10 15.58
CA GLU A 25 -16.83 5.14 16.26
C GLU A 25 -15.99 5.80 17.35
N ARG A 26 -15.29 4.98 18.14
CA ARG A 26 -14.53 5.43 19.31
C ARG A 26 -13.28 6.25 18.96
N MET A 27 -12.73 6.10 17.76
CA MET A 27 -11.58 6.92 17.33
C MET A 27 -11.90 8.43 17.26
N PHE A 28 -13.18 8.81 17.36
CA PHE A 28 -13.62 10.21 17.49
C PHE A 28 -13.83 10.63 18.96
N GLU A 29 -13.66 9.73 19.93
CA GLU A 29 -13.76 10.03 21.34
C GLU A 29 -12.44 10.61 21.88
N LYS A 30 -12.56 11.53 22.83
CA LYS A 30 -11.40 12.07 23.52
C LYS A 30 -10.70 11.00 24.36
N ASP A 31 -9.39 11.06 24.40
CA ASP A 31 -8.47 10.15 25.09
C ASP A 31 -8.40 8.72 24.48
N PHE A 32 -9.13 8.43 23.41
CA PHE A 32 -9.13 7.12 22.79
C PHE A 32 -7.71 6.67 22.37
N PHE A 33 -6.98 7.48 21.58
CA PHE A 33 -5.64 7.13 21.14
C PHE A 33 -4.62 7.14 22.28
N ARG A 34 -4.81 7.98 23.29
CA ARG A 34 -3.93 8.06 24.46
C ARG A 34 -3.97 6.80 25.31
N GLU A 35 -5.14 6.15 25.39
CA GLU A 35 -5.43 5.01 26.26
C GLU A 35 -5.23 3.65 25.57
N LEU A 36 -4.88 3.63 24.28
CA LEU A 36 -4.59 2.37 23.57
C LEU A 36 -3.46 1.61 24.27
N GLU A 37 -3.66 0.31 24.45
CA GLU A 37 -2.60 -0.56 24.93
C GLU A 37 -1.55 -0.79 23.84
N PRO A 38 -0.25 -0.90 24.19
CA PRO A 38 0.78 -1.22 23.21
C PRO A 38 0.79 -2.71 22.86
N PHE A 39 1.24 -3.05 21.66
CA PHE A 39 1.84 -4.33 21.38
C PHE A 39 3.26 -4.33 21.99
N ALA A 40 3.36 -4.76 23.26
CA ALA A 40 4.57 -4.56 24.05
C ALA A 40 5.84 -5.12 23.40
N ASN A 41 5.75 -6.32 22.79
CA ASN A 41 6.88 -6.93 22.10
C ASN A 41 7.30 -6.14 20.86
N MET A 42 6.32 -5.60 20.09
CA MET A 42 6.62 -4.78 18.92
C MET A 42 7.30 -3.47 19.30
N VAL A 43 6.78 -2.78 20.32
CA VAL A 43 7.39 -1.54 20.82
C VAL A 43 8.83 -1.80 21.27
N GLU A 44 9.05 -2.88 22.03
CA GLU A 44 10.40 -3.24 22.51
C GLU A 44 11.30 -3.72 21.37
N GLY A 45 10.75 -4.45 20.40
CA GLY A 45 11.50 -4.91 19.22
C GLY A 45 11.98 -3.75 18.33
N VAL A 46 11.13 -2.74 18.11
CA VAL A 46 11.52 -1.51 17.39
C VAL A 46 12.58 -0.74 18.19
N ARG A 47 12.43 -0.63 19.52
CA ARG A 47 13.44 0.00 20.39
C ARG A 47 14.78 -0.71 20.28
N GLN A 48 14.79 -2.03 20.37
CA GLN A 48 16.02 -2.82 20.23
C GLN A 48 16.63 -2.68 18.84
N PHE A 49 15.80 -2.67 17.77
CA PHE A 49 16.28 -2.44 16.43
C PHE A 49 17.01 -1.09 16.29
N MET A 50 16.49 -0.01 16.86
CA MET A 50 17.15 1.29 16.84
C MET A 50 18.48 1.28 17.63
N GLN A 51 18.58 0.49 18.71
CA GLN A 51 19.83 0.32 19.45
C GLN A 51 20.88 -0.49 18.68
N ASP A 52 20.42 -1.57 18.02
CA ASP A 52 21.29 -2.45 17.23
C ASP A 52 21.77 -1.78 15.92
N HIS A 53 20.99 -0.84 15.38
CA HIS A 53 21.22 -0.16 14.08
C HIS A 53 21.13 1.37 14.18
N PRO A 54 22.02 2.05 14.91
CA PRO A 54 21.96 3.49 15.15
C PRO A 54 22.18 4.35 13.90
N ASP A 55 22.64 3.76 12.80
CA ASP A 55 22.78 4.40 11.49
C ASP A 55 21.48 4.36 10.66
N VAL A 56 20.46 3.63 11.06
CA VAL A 56 19.12 3.71 10.50
C VAL A 56 18.34 4.81 11.20
N GLU A 57 17.64 5.62 10.42
CA GLU A 57 16.79 6.68 10.96
C GLU A 57 15.36 6.14 11.12
N ALA A 58 14.83 6.23 12.34
CA ALA A 58 13.49 5.74 12.63
C ALA A 58 12.48 6.90 12.72
N PHE A 59 11.33 6.72 12.08
CA PHE A 59 10.22 7.66 12.07
C PHE A 59 8.93 6.96 12.50
N ILE A 60 8.01 7.71 13.08
CA ILE A 60 6.59 7.35 13.12
C ILE A 60 5.92 7.97 11.91
N VAL A 61 5.13 7.18 11.16
CA VAL A 61 4.32 7.67 10.05
C VAL A 61 2.91 7.10 10.18
N SER A 62 2.01 7.83 10.81
CA SER A 62 0.67 7.34 11.17
C SER A 62 -0.43 8.25 10.66
N ALA A 63 -1.55 7.65 10.22
CA ALA A 63 -2.70 8.41 9.74
C ALA A 63 -3.41 9.13 10.89
N ARG A 64 -3.88 10.36 10.62
CA ARG A 64 -4.76 11.09 11.52
C ARG A 64 -6.20 11.05 11.01
N VAL A 65 -7.14 11.08 11.92
CA VAL A 65 -8.56 11.21 11.57
C VAL A 65 -8.81 12.58 11.01
N ILE A 66 -9.38 12.66 9.80
CA ILE A 66 -9.72 13.92 9.13
C ILE A 66 -11.03 14.47 9.71
N GLY A 67 -11.03 15.77 9.94
CA GLY A 67 -12.22 16.47 10.45
C GLY A 67 -12.39 16.25 11.92
N GLU A 68 -12.32 16.94 12.79
CA GLU A 68 -12.48 16.90 14.25
C GLU A 68 -12.65 15.50 14.89
N PRO A 69 -11.93 15.24 15.94
CA PRO A 69 -11.43 16.21 16.91
C PRO A 69 -9.93 16.50 16.73
N PRO A 70 -9.49 17.74 17.06
CA PRO A 70 -8.09 18.16 16.94
C PRO A 70 -7.13 17.44 17.90
N TYR A 71 -7.60 16.50 18.71
CA TYR A 71 -6.78 15.81 19.70
C TYR A 71 -6.16 14.49 19.20
N CYS A 72 -6.55 13.94 18.05
CA CYS A 72 -5.98 12.69 17.55
C CYS A 72 -4.44 12.74 17.53
N GLU A 73 -3.85 13.74 16.89
CA GLU A 73 -2.41 13.92 16.83
C GLU A 73 -1.79 14.20 18.22
N VAL A 74 -2.45 15.00 19.04
CA VAL A 74 -2.00 15.31 20.41
C VAL A 74 -1.97 14.04 21.26
N GLU A 75 -2.99 13.19 21.15
CA GLU A 75 -3.11 11.95 21.91
C GLU A 75 -2.12 10.89 21.42
N LYS A 76 -1.93 10.74 20.11
CA LYS A 76 -0.90 9.87 19.53
C LYS A 76 0.49 10.28 19.99
N ASN A 77 0.78 11.59 20.00
CA ASN A 77 2.03 12.10 20.55
C ASN A 77 2.19 11.78 22.04
N ALA A 78 1.13 11.92 22.83
CA ALA A 78 1.18 11.58 24.27
C ALA A 78 1.39 10.08 24.50
N TRP A 79 0.81 9.22 23.65
CA TRP A 79 1.03 7.79 23.66
C TRP A 79 2.49 7.45 23.32
N LEU A 80 3.04 8.05 22.26
CA LEU A 80 4.42 7.86 21.82
C LEU A 80 5.43 8.38 22.87
N ASP A 81 5.15 9.51 23.52
CA ASP A 81 5.97 10.04 24.62
C ASP A 81 6.03 9.05 25.80
N ARG A 82 4.98 8.24 25.99
CA ARG A 82 4.92 7.25 27.05
C ARG A 82 5.60 5.94 26.70
N TYR A 83 5.41 5.44 25.48
CA TYR A 83 5.78 4.06 25.11
C TYR A 83 7.01 3.97 24.21
N LEU A 84 7.32 4.98 23.40
CA LEU A 84 8.46 5.00 22.48
C LEU A 84 9.06 6.43 22.39
N PRO A 85 9.49 7.01 23.52
CA PRO A 85 10.03 8.38 23.59
C PRO A 85 11.33 8.54 22.80
N GLU A 86 12.02 7.45 22.45
CA GLU A 86 13.25 7.44 21.68
C GLU A 86 13.09 8.03 20.27
N ILE A 87 11.87 7.97 19.70
CA ILE A 87 11.54 8.68 18.46
C ILE A 87 10.97 10.04 18.86
N ASP A 88 11.78 11.07 18.71
CA ASP A 88 11.41 12.43 19.07
C ASP A 88 10.29 12.99 18.15
N ARG A 89 9.75 14.14 18.51
CA ARG A 89 8.60 14.74 17.81
C ARG A 89 8.92 15.20 16.39
N GLU A 90 10.17 15.48 16.07
CA GLU A 90 10.59 15.90 14.73
C GLU A 90 10.59 14.71 13.76
N HIS A 91 10.66 13.48 14.29
CA HIS A 91 10.56 12.23 13.55
C HIS A 91 9.16 11.61 13.58
N ARG A 92 8.12 12.36 13.94
CA ARG A 92 6.72 11.90 13.94
C ARG A 92 5.93 12.62 12.89
N ILE A 93 5.54 11.89 11.86
CA ILE A 93 4.79 12.39 10.71
C ILE A 93 3.36 11.88 10.80
N PHE A 94 2.41 12.82 10.81
CA PHE A 94 0.99 12.48 10.79
C PHE A 94 0.41 12.78 9.40
N THR A 95 -0.12 11.75 8.76
CA THR A 95 -0.63 11.80 7.40
C THR A 95 -2.16 11.87 7.39
N ASP A 96 -2.74 12.30 6.31
CA ASP A 96 -4.18 12.24 6.15
C ASP A 96 -4.61 10.82 5.75
N ILE A 97 -5.72 10.34 6.30
CA ILE A 97 -6.25 9.01 5.99
C ILE A 97 -6.58 8.91 4.49
N GLY A 98 -6.24 7.79 3.87
CA GLY A 98 -6.49 7.57 2.43
C GLY A 98 -5.38 8.08 1.50
N HIS A 99 -4.41 8.83 2.02
CA HIS A 99 -3.23 9.26 1.28
C HIS A 99 -2.06 8.28 1.43
N SER A 100 -1.18 8.27 0.44
CA SER A 100 0.07 7.55 0.55
C SER A 100 0.97 8.19 1.60
N LYS A 101 1.53 7.38 2.49
CA LYS A 101 2.52 7.85 3.46
C LYS A 101 3.77 8.41 2.79
N ALA A 102 4.07 8.00 1.56
CA ALA A 102 5.17 8.52 0.75
C ALA A 102 5.06 10.02 0.44
N GLU A 103 3.84 10.54 0.28
CA GLU A 103 3.59 11.95 -0.04
C GLU A 103 4.07 12.91 1.06
N TYR A 104 4.13 12.43 2.30
CA TYR A 104 4.52 13.22 3.48
C TYR A 104 6.01 13.14 3.79
N LEU A 105 6.76 12.32 3.04
CA LEU A 105 8.21 12.21 3.22
C LEU A 105 8.94 13.31 2.42
N PRO A 106 9.91 13.99 3.02
CA PRO A 106 10.75 14.91 2.29
C PRO A 106 11.46 14.22 1.11
N GLY A 107 11.11 14.62 -0.11
CA GLY A 107 11.67 14.01 -1.33
C GLY A 107 10.96 12.75 -1.82
N GLY A 108 9.84 12.36 -1.21
CA GLY A 108 9.11 11.13 -1.52
C GLY A 108 9.75 9.86 -0.94
N ALA A 109 9.17 8.71 -1.25
CA ALA A 109 9.71 7.41 -0.84
C ALA A 109 10.76 6.89 -1.81
N THR A 110 11.72 6.15 -1.31
CA THR A 110 12.77 5.46 -2.05
C THR A 110 12.90 4.01 -1.59
N LYS A 111 13.65 3.19 -2.30
CA LYS A 111 13.93 1.78 -1.91
C LYS A 111 14.63 1.64 -0.54
N ASP A 112 15.27 2.71 -0.06
CA ASP A 112 15.91 2.74 1.26
C ASP A 112 14.95 3.16 2.38
N ASP A 113 13.66 3.40 2.07
CA ASP A 113 12.60 3.73 3.01
C ASP A 113 11.70 2.53 3.20
N TYR A 114 11.65 2.01 4.42
CA TYR A 114 10.93 0.79 4.77
C TYR A 114 9.74 1.14 5.67
N LEU A 115 8.53 0.93 5.16
CA LEU A 115 7.29 1.13 5.93
C LEU A 115 6.90 -0.17 6.64
N LEU A 116 6.86 -0.15 7.95
CA LEU A 116 6.29 -1.18 8.81
C LEU A 116 4.85 -0.79 9.13
N ASP A 117 3.88 -1.56 8.63
CA ASP A 117 2.45 -1.25 8.72
C ASP A 117 1.62 -2.54 8.72
N ASP A 118 0.48 -2.55 9.37
CA ASP A 118 -0.43 -3.70 9.38
C ASP A 118 -1.48 -3.64 8.25
N TYR A 119 -1.55 -2.54 7.51
CA TYR A 119 -2.57 -2.33 6.47
C TYR A 119 -2.02 -2.54 5.06
N ASN A 120 -2.39 -3.68 4.46
CA ASN A 120 -1.85 -4.11 3.16
C ASN A 120 -2.05 -3.08 2.03
N LYS A 121 -3.21 -2.40 1.99
CA LYS A 121 -3.44 -1.36 0.99
C LYS A 121 -2.43 -0.20 1.14
N GLY A 122 -2.16 0.22 2.37
CA GLY A 122 -1.16 1.24 2.67
C GLY A 122 0.25 0.83 2.25
N LEU A 123 0.62 -0.43 2.53
CA LEU A 123 1.91 -1.01 2.13
C LEU A 123 2.07 -1.07 0.61
N ASN A 124 1.03 -1.53 -0.12
CA ASN A 124 1.07 -1.57 -1.59
C ASN A 124 1.17 -0.17 -2.20
N LEU A 125 0.43 0.80 -1.66
CA LEU A 125 0.49 2.18 -2.12
C LEU A 125 1.90 2.77 -1.90
N PHE A 126 2.49 2.51 -0.73
CA PHE A 126 3.85 2.96 -0.42
C PHE A 126 4.91 2.35 -1.35
N MET A 127 4.80 1.05 -1.68
CA MET A 127 5.67 0.40 -2.66
C MET A 127 5.46 0.94 -4.08
N TYR A 128 4.22 1.24 -4.45
CA TYR A 128 3.90 1.84 -5.74
C TYR A 128 4.59 3.20 -5.91
N ASP A 129 4.72 3.96 -4.82
CA ASP A 129 5.41 5.26 -4.78
C ASP A 129 6.93 5.12 -4.61
N GLY A 130 7.48 3.93 -4.69
CA GLY A 130 8.92 3.66 -4.73
C GLY A 130 9.57 3.25 -3.42
N GLY A 131 8.80 3.10 -2.34
CA GLY A 131 9.27 2.60 -1.05
C GLY A 131 9.40 1.08 -0.96
N SER A 132 9.82 0.60 0.19
CA SER A 132 9.85 -0.83 0.57
C SER A 132 8.88 -1.09 1.71
N ALA A 133 8.28 -2.28 1.76
CA ALA A 133 7.24 -2.61 2.72
C ALA A 133 7.62 -3.78 3.62
N ILE A 134 7.27 -3.67 4.90
CA ILE A 134 7.35 -4.74 5.89
C ILE A 134 5.98 -4.88 6.53
N LYS A 135 5.34 -6.03 6.39
CA LYS A 135 4.03 -6.30 6.96
C LYS A 135 4.13 -6.54 8.46
N CYS A 136 3.38 -5.78 9.23
CA CYS A 136 3.12 -6.10 10.63
C CYS A 136 1.89 -7.03 10.73
N HIS A 137 2.08 -8.24 11.20
CA HIS A 137 1.00 -9.16 11.48
C HIS A 137 0.52 -9.01 12.93
N ASN A 138 -0.74 -8.63 13.08
CA ASN A 138 -1.37 -8.39 14.37
C ASN A 138 -2.53 -9.35 14.68
N ASN A 139 -2.69 -10.44 13.91
CA ASN A 139 -3.77 -11.44 14.00
C ASN A 139 -5.19 -10.88 13.73
N ILE A 140 -5.31 -9.65 13.29
CA ILE A 140 -6.60 -8.99 13.07
C ILE A 140 -6.81 -8.67 11.60
N ASN A 141 -5.83 -8.06 10.96
CA ASN A 141 -5.89 -7.63 9.55
C ASN A 141 -5.60 -8.74 8.54
N GLN A 142 -5.49 -10.00 9.00
CA GLN A 142 -5.42 -11.20 8.17
C GLN A 142 -6.76 -11.92 8.05
N ARG A 143 -7.84 -11.28 8.44
CA ARG A 143 -9.18 -11.87 8.37
C ARG A 143 -9.48 -12.37 6.98
N GLY A 144 -9.77 -13.68 6.88
CA GLY A 144 -10.09 -14.33 5.62
C GLY A 144 -8.89 -14.67 4.74
N LEU A 145 -7.68 -14.78 5.31
CA LEU A 145 -6.45 -15.20 4.61
C LEU A 145 -6.02 -14.27 3.49
N GLY A 146 -6.74 -13.19 3.28
CA GLY A 146 -6.48 -12.32 2.17
C GLY A 146 -5.71 -11.08 2.54
N ALA A 147 -4.92 -10.61 1.61
CA ALA A 147 -4.28 -9.32 1.67
C ALA A 147 -5.27 -8.19 1.97
N TYR A 148 -6.56 -8.39 1.71
CA TYR A 148 -7.62 -7.38 1.72
C TYR A 148 -8.85 -7.78 2.53
N GLY A 149 -8.67 -8.66 3.50
CA GLY A 149 -9.73 -8.96 4.48
C GLY A 149 -10.91 -9.75 3.94
N GLY A 150 -10.71 -10.60 2.95
CA GLY A 150 -11.76 -11.44 2.39
C GLY A 150 -11.25 -12.81 1.96
N GLU A 151 -12.18 -13.74 1.73
CA GLU A 151 -11.89 -15.04 1.12
C GLU A 151 -11.20 -14.93 -0.26
N LYS A 152 -11.15 -13.73 -0.83
CA LYS A 152 -10.62 -13.42 -2.15
C LYS A 152 -9.21 -12.83 -2.14
N GLY A 153 -8.62 -12.61 -0.96
CA GLY A 153 -7.31 -12.01 -0.87
C GLY A 153 -6.19 -13.04 -0.76
N GLN A 154 -4.96 -12.64 -1.09
CA GLN A 154 -3.78 -13.47 -0.90
C GLN A 154 -3.09 -13.19 0.43
N LEU A 155 -2.41 -14.20 0.96
CA LEU A 155 -1.48 -14.04 2.06
C LEU A 155 -0.31 -13.15 1.62
N TRP A 156 0.13 -12.30 2.54
CA TRP A 156 1.33 -11.49 2.30
C TRP A 156 2.57 -12.40 2.25
N THR A 157 3.28 -12.38 1.14
CA THR A 157 4.48 -13.21 0.90
C THR A 157 5.79 -12.42 1.01
N GLY A 158 5.71 -11.09 1.17
CA GLY A 158 6.85 -10.19 1.34
C GLY A 158 7.43 -10.22 2.75
N ALA A 159 8.31 -9.27 3.04
CA ALA A 159 8.89 -9.09 4.37
C ALA A 159 7.79 -8.87 5.43
N MET A 160 7.94 -9.50 6.58
CA MET A 160 6.96 -9.43 7.67
C MET A 160 7.59 -9.59 9.04
N VAL A 161 6.89 -9.07 10.04
CA VAL A 161 7.14 -9.31 11.47
C VAL A 161 5.81 -9.54 12.17
N HIS A 162 5.81 -10.25 13.29
CA HIS A 162 4.59 -10.53 14.04
C HIS A 162 4.62 -9.87 15.42
N VAL A 163 3.49 -9.29 15.85
CA VAL A 163 3.40 -8.56 17.14
C VAL A 163 3.64 -9.41 18.38
N ASP A 164 3.44 -10.72 18.28
CA ASP A 164 3.64 -11.66 19.40
C ASP A 164 5.04 -12.26 19.45
N ASP A 165 5.91 -11.95 18.46
CA ASP A 165 7.28 -12.40 18.47
C ASP A 165 8.07 -11.74 19.58
N ARG A 166 9.14 -12.41 19.99
CA ARG A 166 10.03 -11.83 21.01
C ARG A 166 10.75 -10.59 20.45
N PRO A 167 11.00 -9.57 21.27
CA PRO A 167 11.63 -8.32 20.80
C PRO A 167 12.92 -8.51 20.02
N GLU A 168 13.78 -9.43 20.45
CA GLU A 168 15.04 -9.74 19.76
C GLU A 168 14.84 -10.39 18.37
N MET A 169 13.71 -11.07 18.17
CA MET A 169 13.35 -11.62 16.87
C MET A 169 12.82 -10.52 15.95
N ILE A 170 11.92 -9.68 16.45
CA ILE A 170 11.39 -8.52 15.71
C ILE A 170 12.55 -7.64 15.22
N SER A 171 13.52 -7.31 16.11
CA SER A 171 14.72 -6.55 15.73
C SER A 171 15.50 -7.22 14.60
N ALA A 172 15.74 -8.53 14.70
CA ALA A 172 16.49 -9.28 13.71
C ALA A 172 15.75 -9.40 12.37
N GLU A 173 14.41 -9.58 12.38
CA GLU A 173 13.58 -9.66 11.18
C GLU A 173 13.45 -8.31 10.46
N LEU A 174 13.36 -7.22 11.21
CA LEU A 174 13.46 -5.87 10.65
C LEU A 174 14.80 -5.66 9.95
N ALA A 175 15.89 -6.05 10.60
CA ALA A 175 17.24 -5.96 10.03
C ALA A 175 17.39 -6.82 8.78
N GLN A 176 16.88 -8.05 8.79
CA GLN A 176 16.87 -8.93 7.62
C GLN A 176 16.11 -8.30 6.47
N SER A 177 14.90 -7.83 6.73
CA SER A 177 14.03 -7.18 5.71
C SER A 177 14.68 -5.96 5.09
N MET A 178 15.46 -5.23 5.86
CA MET A 178 16.20 -4.06 5.40
C MET A 178 17.59 -4.39 4.81
N GLY A 179 17.96 -5.67 4.68
CA GLY A 179 19.27 -6.08 4.17
C GLY A 179 20.42 -5.59 5.05
N LEU A 180 20.21 -5.54 6.37
CA LEU A 180 21.22 -5.18 7.38
C LEU A 180 21.82 -6.45 7.99
N SER A 181 22.93 -6.33 8.70
CA SER A 181 23.52 -7.44 9.45
C SER A 181 22.66 -7.79 10.67
N TYR A 182 22.41 -9.05 10.89
CA TYR A 182 21.64 -9.55 12.04
C TYR A 182 22.16 -10.90 12.51
N ASP A 183 21.80 -11.30 13.72
CA ASP A 183 22.10 -12.65 14.23
C ASP A 183 21.07 -13.64 13.67
N ARG A 184 21.48 -14.40 12.66
CA ARG A 184 20.62 -15.39 11.98
C ARG A 184 19.95 -16.39 12.92
N ARG A 185 20.55 -16.65 14.10
CA ARG A 185 19.96 -17.55 15.10
C ARG A 185 18.73 -16.96 15.80
N LYS A 186 18.53 -15.65 15.69
CA LYS A 186 17.38 -14.95 16.26
C LYS A 186 16.23 -14.84 15.27
N VAL A 187 16.48 -14.98 13.97
CA VAL A 187 15.44 -14.97 12.94
C VAL A 187 14.79 -16.35 12.90
N PHE A 188 13.61 -16.40 13.40
CA PHE A 188 12.72 -17.52 13.17
C PHE A 188 11.70 -17.06 12.12
N ASN A 189 11.37 -17.95 11.22
CA ASN A 189 10.24 -17.71 10.36
C ASN A 189 8.98 -17.71 11.22
N THR A 190 8.44 -16.55 11.46
CA THR A 190 7.26 -16.39 12.27
C THR A 190 6.03 -16.65 11.43
N TYR A 191 5.30 -17.66 11.77
CA TYR A 191 4.10 -18.07 11.04
C TYR A 191 2.84 -17.90 11.87
N ALA A 192 2.95 -17.29 13.02
CA ALA A 192 1.79 -16.85 13.78
C ALA A 192 0.88 -15.94 12.92
N ALA A 193 1.48 -15.20 11.96
CA ALA A 193 0.76 -14.48 10.92
C ALA A 193 -0.19 -15.34 10.09
N TYR A 194 0.17 -16.58 9.87
CA TYR A 194 -0.63 -17.56 9.12
C TYR A 194 -1.42 -18.48 10.04
N GLU A 195 -1.44 -18.22 11.35
CA GLU A 195 -2.15 -19.05 12.33
C GLU A 195 -3.63 -19.30 11.97
N PRO A 196 -4.41 -18.37 11.39
CA PRO A 196 -5.75 -18.66 10.91
C PRO A 196 -5.81 -19.79 9.87
N VAL A 197 -4.75 -19.95 9.06
CA VAL A 197 -4.60 -21.03 8.08
C VAL A 197 -4.22 -22.34 8.77
N PHE A 198 -3.38 -22.26 9.78
CA PHE A 198 -2.75 -23.39 10.45
C PHE A 198 -3.35 -23.71 11.83
N GLN A 199 -4.50 -23.11 12.17
CA GLN A 199 -5.14 -23.28 13.47
C GLN A 199 -5.39 -24.75 13.89
N ASN A 200 -5.56 -25.63 12.91
CA ASN A 200 -5.79 -27.05 13.13
C ASN A 200 -4.51 -27.90 13.18
N TRP A 201 -3.34 -27.28 13.01
CA TRP A 201 -2.09 -28.02 13.07
C TRP A 201 -1.75 -28.46 14.50
N SER A 202 -1.09 -29.62 14.63
CA SER A 202 -0.52 -30.03 15.92
C SER A 202 0.55 -29.04 16.35
N GLN A 203 0.80 -28.95 17.66
CA GLN A 203 1.87 -28.10 18.20
C GLN A 203 3.24 -28.47 17.63
N GLU A 204 3.52 -29.78 17.49
CA GLU A 204 4.74 -30.27 16.87
C GLU A 204 4.92 -29.75 15.44
N LYS A 205 3.86 -29.71 14.65
CA LYS A 205 3.87 -29.18 13.29
C LYS A 205 4.10 -27.67 13.28
N LYS A 206 3.47 -26.93 14.20
CA LYS A 206 3.69 -25.50 14.37
C LYS A 206 5.13 -25.20 14.76
N ASP A 207 5.66 -25.91 15.74
CA ASP A 207 7.04 -25.73 16.20
C ASP A 207 8.05 -26.03 15.08
N ALA A 208 7.81 -27.04 14.27
CA ALA A 208 8.64 -27.35 13.11
C ALA A 208 8.57 -26.30 12.02
N PHE A 209 7.43 -25.65 11.89
CA PHE A 209 7.22 -24.57 10.93
C PHE A 209 7.86 -23.25 11.38
N ILE A 210 7.86 -22.98 12.70
CA ILE A 210 8.49 -21.81 13.32
C ILE A 210 10.03 -22.02 13.43
N ALA A 211 10.54 -23.21 13.16
CA ALA A 211 11.97 -23.47 13.15
C ALA A 211 12.68 -22.59 12.09
N PRO A 212 13.97 -22.31 12.24
CA PRO A 212 14.78 -21.61 11.24
C PRO A 212 14.54 -22.19 9.83
N GLU A 213 14.67 -21.35 8.81
CA GLU A 213 14.45 -21.74 7.42
C GLU A 213 15.05 -23.10 7.11
N ARG A 214 14.18 -24.00 6.64
CA ARG A 214 14.59 -25.32 6.22
C ARG A 214 15.12 -25.23 4.80
N GLU A 215 16.40 -25.46 4.63
CA GLU A 215 16.97 -25.65 3.30
C GLU A 215 16.59 -27.02 2.75
N ALA A 216 16.29 -27.08 1.45
CA ALA A 216 16.05 -28.34 0.82
C ALA A 216 17.33 -29.17 0.77
N ALA A 217 17.26 -30.42 1.19
CA ALA A 217 18.35 -31.36 1.03
C ALA A 217 18.67 -31.56 -0.46
N GLU A 218 19.95 -31.71 -0.77
CA GLU A 218 20.41 -31.99 -2.15
C GLU A 218 19.70 -33.24 -2.71
N GLY A 219 19.14 -33.10 -3.90
CA GLY A 219 18.37 -34.15 -4.55
C GLY A 219 16.94 -34.32 -4.04
N SER A 220 16.49 -33.55 -3.05
CA SER A 220 15.09 -33.54 -2.63
C SER A 220 14.18 -32.96 -3.74
N LEU A 221 12.87 -33.21 -3.63
CA LEU A 221 11.90 -32.61 -4.57
C LEU A 221 11.96 -31.08 -4.59
N LEU A 222 12.12 -30.43 -3.44
CA LEU A 222 12.24 -28.98 -3.35
C LEU A 222 13.55 -28.49 -4.00
N ASP A 223 14.68 -29.19 -3.82
CA ASP A 223 15.94 -28.87 -4.48
C ASP A 223 15.83 -29.02 -6.01
N GLN A 224 15.17 -30.08 -6.48
CA GLN A 224 14.87 -30.29 -7.90
C GLN A 224 14.01 -29.16 -8.47
N ILE A 225 13.04 -28.64 -7.71
CA ILE A 225 12.19 -27.53 -8.13
C ILE A 225 12.98 -26.23 -8.20
N ARG A 226 13.85 -25.93 -7.24
CA ARG A 226 14.77 -24.78 -7.31
C ARG A 226 15.57 -24.77 -8.61
N PHE A 227 16.06 -25.94 -9.02
CA PHE A 227 16.77 -26.11 -10.28
C PHE A 227 15.82 -26.04 -11.48
N TYR A 228 14.67 -26.71 -11.40
CA TYR A 228 13.66 -26.80 -12.45
C TYR A 228 13.02 -25.45 -12.78
N SER A 229 12.89 -24.56 -11.82
CA SER A 229 12.35 -23.20 -12.02
C SER A 229 13.12 -22.40 -13.09
N PHE A 230 14.36 -22.79 -13.40
CA PHE A 230 15.20 -22.19 -14.43
C PHE A 230 15.45 -23.13 -15.63
N ASP A 231 14.73 -24.24 -15.69
CA ASP A 231 14.77 -25.13 -16.85
C ASP A 231 14.30 -24.36 -18.11
N PRO A 232 14.84 -24.72 -19.31
CA PRO A 232 14.37 -24.18 -20.58
C PRO A 232 12.86 -24.33 -20.84
N HIS A 233 12.14 -25.12 -20.08
CA HIS A 233 10.68 -25.21 -20.10
C HIS A 233 10.02 -23.86 -19.77
N PHE A 234 10.62 -23.10 -18.88
CA PHE A 234 10.19 -21.74 -18.47
C PHE A 234 10.98 -20.64 -19.19
N LYS A 235 11.32 -20.84 -20.46
CA LYS A 235 12.16 -19.93 -21.28
C LYS A 235 11.73 -18.48 -21.30
N ASN A 236 10.47 -18.21 -21.06
CA ASN A 236 9.88 -16.87 -21.11
C ASN A 236 9.90 -16.18 -19.75
N LEU A 237 10.29 -16.88 -18.68
CA LEU A 237 10.36 -16.36 -17.34
C LEU A 237 11.82 -16.03 -17.04
N SER A 238 12.15 -14.74 -17.11
CA SER A 238 13.51 -14.27 -16.85
C SER A 238 13.54 -13.53 -15.52
N PHE A 239 14.34 -14.02 -14.58
CA PHE A 239 14.67 -13.28 -13.37
C PHE A 239 15.89 -12.42 -13.62
N PRO A 240 15.85 -11.10 -13.30
CA PRO A 240 17.00 -10.22 -13.49
C PRO A 240 18.26 -10.76 -12.80
N GLY A 241 19.33 -10.96 -13.56
CA GLY A 241 20.62 -11.41 -13.06
C GLY A 241 20.79 -12.91 -12.86
N MET A 242 19.79 -13.74 -13.26
CA MET A 242 19.87 -15.19 -13.17
C MET A 242 19.91 -15.85 -14.57
N ALA A 243 20.69 -16.91 -14.70
CA ALA A 243 20.78 -17.70 -15.92
C ALA A 243 20.02 -19.03 -15.79
N PRO A 244 19.62 -19.68 -16.89
CA PRO A 244 19.05 -21.03 -16.84
C PRO A 244 19.97 -21.99 -16.09
N GLY A 245 19.43 -22.72 -15.13
CA GLY A 245 20.16 -23.64 -14.28
C GLY A 245 20.67 -23.05 -12.96
N ASP A 246 20.56 -21.73 -12.74
CA ASP A 246 20.85 -21.13 -11.46
C ASP A 246 19.82 -21.61 -10.41
N LYS A 247 20.30 -21.86 -9.18
CA LYS A 247 19.43 -22.22 -8.07
C LYS A 247 19.00 -20.97 -7.30
N ILE A 248 17.71 -20.85 -7.04
CA ILE A 248 17.17 -19.85 -6.12
C ILE A 248 17.15 -20.45 -4.73
N ASN A 249 17.47 -19.66 -3.71
CA ASN A 249 17.19 -20.06 -2.35
C ASN A 249 15.71 -19.78 -2.05
N ILE A 250 14.91 -20.85 -1.94
CA ILE A 250 13.48 -20.76 -1.61
C ILE A 250 13.33 -21.21 -0.16
N PRO A 251 13.01 -20.31 0.76
CA PRO A 251 12.67 -20.70 2.14
C PRO A 251 11.52 -21.70 2.14
N TYR A 252 11.61 -22.72 2.98
CA TYR A 252 10.62 -23.79 3.04
C TYR A 252 9.20 -23.25 3.32
N HIS A 253 9.09 -22.31 4.24
CA HIS A 253 7.81 -21.67 4.55
C HIS A 253 7.21 -20.91 3.36
N LYS A 254 8.04 -20.25 2.57
CA LYS A 254 7.56 -19.54 1.36
C LYS A 254 6.95 -20.52 0.37
N ALA A 255 7.59 -21.67 0.19
CA ALA A 255 7.04 -22.75 -0.62
C ALA A 255 5.69 -23.25 -0.08
N GLN A 256 5.56 -23.38 1.25
CA GLN A 256 4.28 -23.78 1.87
C GLN A 256 3.20 -22.70 1.74
N VAL A 257 3.55 -21.42 1.83
CA VAL A 257 2.59 -20.32 1.60
C VAL A 257 2.09 -20.32 0.16
N ILE A 258 2.98 -20.50 -0.82
CA ILE A 258 2.58 -20.65 -2.23
C ILE A 258 1.64 -21.85 -2.39
N CYS A 259 1.98 -22.98 -1.78
CA CYS A 259 1.18 -24.18 -1.80
C CYS A 259 -0.23 -23.91 -1.24
N MET A 260 -0.33 -23.23 -0.12
CA MET A 260 -1.60 -22.89 0.50
C MET A 260 -2.42 -21.91 -0.33
N ASN A 261 -1.80 -20.88 -0.91
CA ASN A 261 -2.49 -19.90 -1.73
C ASN A 261 -3.04 -20.47 -3.03
N GLU A 262 -2.23 -21.28 -3.72
CA GLU A 262 -2.56 -21.73 -5.08
C GLU A 262 -3.34 -23.05 -5.08
N PHE A 263 -3.08 -23.92 -4.11
CA PHE A 263 -3.64 -25.28 -4.09
C PHE A 263 -4.53 -25.56 -2.87
N GLY A 264 -4.64 -24.60 -1.93
CA GLY A 264 -5.47 -24.74 -0.72
C GLY A 264 -5.00 -25.82 0.24
N THR A 265 -3.75 -26.24 0.17
CA THR A 265 -3.15 -27.27 1.03
C THR A 265 -1.77 -26.85 1.50
N ASP A 266 -1.39 -27.30 2.68
CA ASP A 266 -0.05 -27.16 3.25
C ASP A 266 0.85 -28.38 3.02
N ASP A 267 0.31 -29.40 2.35
CA ASP A 267 1.03 -30.63 2.00
C ASP A 267 1.91 -30.39 0.79
N LEU A 268 3.07 -29.79 1.02
CA LEU A 268 4.04 -29.46 -0.01
C LEU A 268 4.50 -30.71 -0.78
N ASP A 269 4.71 -31.83 -0.09
CA ASP A 269 5.20 -33.06 -0.70
C ASP A 269 4.18 -33.62 -1.73
N SER A 270 2.90 -33.52 -1.43
CA SER A 270 1.82 -33.89 -2.36
C SER A 270 1.82 -32.98 -3.59
N VAL A 271 1.87 -31.67 -3.40
CA VAL A 271 1.87 -30.69 -4.50
C VAL A 271 3.12 -30.81 -5.37
N LEU A 272 4.28 -31.11 -4.79
CA LEU A 272 5.52 -31.28 -5.53
C LEU A 272 5.56 -32.58 -6.39
N GLN A 273 4.73 -33.56 -6.07
CA GLN A 273 4.62 -34.78 -6.87
C GLN A 273 3.64 -34.63 -8.04
N ASP A 274 2.50 -34.02 -7.77
CA ASP A 274 1.43 -33.76 -8.73
C ASP A 274 0.48 -32.69 -8.12
N PRO A 275 0.48 -31.45 -8.49
CA PRO A 275 0.90 -30.81 -9.75
C PRO A 275 2.19 -29.98 -9.65
N ARG A 276 3.33 -30.59 -9.83
CA ARG A 276 4.65 -29.96 -9.73
C ARG A 276 4.84 -28.76 -10.66
N ASP A 277 4.42 -28.89 -11.92
CA ASP A 277 4.62 -27.83 -12.92
C ASP A 277 3.82 -26.59 -12.56
N ALA A 278 2.58 -26.76 -12.08
CA ALA A 278 1.76 -25.65 -11.59
C ALA A 278 2.38 -24.95 -10.36
N PHE A 279 3.04 -25.72 -9.47
CA PHE A 279 3.78 -25.12 -8.37
C PHE A 279 4.97 -24.27 -8.86
N CYS A 280 5.71 -24.76 -9.87
CA CYS A 280 6.82 -24.00 -10.45
C CYS A 280 6.34 -22.71 -11.11
N GLU A 281 5.19 -22.71 -11.79
CA GLU A 281 4.57 -21.50 -12.34
C GLU A 281 4.18 -20.53 -11.24
N ALA A 282 3.49 -20.98 -10.19
CA ALA A 282 3.11 -20.15 -9.06
C ALA A 282 4.33 -19.57 -8.30
N LEU A 283 5.41 -20.36 -8.19
CA LEU A 283 6.67 -19.89 -7.63
C LEU A 283 7.29 -18.79 -8.51
N HIS A 284 7.31 -18.96 -9.80
CA HIS A 284 7.80 -17.95 -10.74
C HIS A 284 7.02 -16.66 -10.59
N ASP A 285 5.70 -16.73 -10.62
CA ASP A 285 4.83 -15.57 -10.46
C ASP A 285 5.09 -14.85 -9.14
N THR A 286 5.22 -15.61 -8.04
CA THR A 286 5.52 -15.06 -6.73
C THR A 286 6.86 -14.32 -6.71
N LEU A 287 7.91 -14.92 -7.31
CA LEU A 287 9.25 -14.32 -7.32
C LEU A 287 9.36 -13.14 -8.30
N ASP A 288 8.69 -13.20 -9.45
CA ASP A 288 8.65 -12.09 -10.41
C ASP A 288 7.95 -10.86 -9.82
N HIS A 289 6.99 -11.07 -8.95
CA HIS A 289 6.20 -10.00 -8.33
C HIS A 289 6.69 -9.58 -6.94
N GLU A 290 7.74 -10.24 -6.41
CA GLU A 290 8.30 -9.89 -5.10
C GLU A 290 8.78 -8.43 -5.08
N GLY A 291 8.28 -7.66 -4.11
CA GLY A 291 8.59 -6.23 -3.98
C GLY A 291 7.89 -5.31 -4.98
N LYS A 292 7.01 -5.84 -5.84
CA LYS A 292 6.11 -5.03 -6.68
C LYS A 292 4.79 -4.78 -5.95
N ALA A 293 4.27 -3.57 -6.08
CA ALA A 293 2.97 -3.23 -5.54
C ALA A 293 1.85 -3.93 -6.31
N LEU A 294 0.97 -4.64 -5.62
CA LEU A 294 -0.25 -5.17 -6.21
C LEU A 294 -1.22 -4.00 -6.46
N VAL A 295 -1.54 -3.72 -7.72
CA VAL A 295 -2.41 -2.59 -8.11
C VAL A 295 -3.88 -2.96 -8.13
N GLY A 296 -4.21 -4.22 -8.39
CA GLY A 296 -5.59 -4.67 -8.36
C GLY A 296 -5.76 -6.13 -8.76
N GLN A 297 -7.02 -6.57 -8.73
CA GLN A 297 -7.44 -7.93 -9.07
C GLN A 297 -8.64 -7.90 -10.02
N LEU A 298 -8.68 -8.83 -10.97
CA LEU A 298 -9.85 -9.11 -11.79
C LEU A 298 -10.40 -10.48 -11.43
N HIS A 299 -11.65 -10.51 -11.03
CA HIS A 299 -12.39 -11.75 -10.79
C HIS A 299 -13.24 -12.06 -12.02
N TYR A 300 -12.89 -13.13 -12.70
CA TYR A 300 -13.66 -13.62 -13.84
C TYR A 300 -14.84 -14.45 -13.34
N LEU A 301 -16.05 -14.03 -13.71
CA LEU A 301 -17.27 -14.63 -13.22
C LEU A 301 -17.72 -15.75 -14.17
N ASP A 302 -18.24 -16.83 -13.60
CA ASP A 302 -18.92 -17.88 -14.36
C ASP A 302 -20.33 -17.43 -14.80
N THR A 303 -21.04 -18.29 -15.51
CA THR A 303 -22.41 -18.03 -15.97
C THR A 303 -23.43 -17.87 -14.84
N SER A 304 -23.09 -18.26 -13.62
CA SER A 304 -23.94 -18.07 -12.41
C SER A 304 -23.58 -16.78 -11.64
N GLY A 305 -22.59 -16.01 -12.10
CA GLY A 305 -22.10 -14.81 -11.44
C GLY A 305 -21.13 -15.09 -10.27
N LYS A 306 -20.66 -16.33 -10.12
CA LYS A 306 -19.65 -16.66 -9.12
C LYS A 306 -18.25 -16.49 -9.70
N VAL A 307 -17.29 -16.21 -8.82
CA VAL A 307 -15.88 -16.12 -9.18
C VAL A 307 -15.38 -17.49 -9.61
N GLY A 308 -14.98 -17.62 -10.87
CA GLY A 308 -14.35 -18.81 -11.43
C GLY A 308 -12.85 -18.81 -11.19
N TYR A 309 -12.19 -17.69 -11.48
CA TYR A 309 -10.76 -17.48 -11.17
C TYR A 309 -10.46 -15.99 -10.99
N THR A 310 -9.33 -15.69 -10.38
CA THR A 310 -8.85 -14.34 -10.11
C THR A 310 -7.48 -14.14 -10.73
N MET A 311 -7.27 -13.01 -11.42
CA MET A 311 -5.96 -12.55 -11.86
C MET A 311 -5.51 -11.35 -11.07
N GLN A 312 -4.22 -11.31 -10.74
CA GLN A 312 -3.58 -10.21 -10.02
C GLN A 312 -2.75 -9.36 -10.97
N TYR A 313 -2.75 -8.06 -10.74
CA TYR A 313 -2.04 -7.11 -11.58
C TYR A 313 -1.11 -6.24 -10.73
N TYR A 314 0.11 -6.14 -11.21
CA TYR A 314 1.19 -5.33 -10.62
C TYR A 314 1.58 -4.16 -11.54
N ASP A 315 0.88 -4.02 -12.66
CA ASP A 315 0.96 -2.90 -13.60
C ASP A 315 -0.45 -2.38 -13.90
N MET A 316 -0.64 -1.10 -13.68
CA MET A 316 -1.95 -0.45 -13.82
C MET A 316 -2.43 -0.41 -15.27
N SER A 317 -1.51 -0.21 -16.21
CA SER A 317 -1.85 -0.14 -17.64
C SER A 317 -2.22 -1.51 -18.18
N ALA A 318 -1.53 -2.56 -17.73
CA ALA A 318 -1.86 -3.95 -18.08
C ALA A 318 -3.24 -4.33 -17.54
N MET A 319 -3.56 -3.97 -16.29
CA MET A 319 -4.89 -4.21 -15.72
C MET A 319 -5.98 -3.47 -16.48
N GLN A 320 -5.78 -2.19 -16.82
CA GLN A 320 -6.75 -1.42 -17.57
C GLN A 320 -6.99 -2.01 -18.98
N ALA A 321 -5.93 -2.41 -19.66
CA ALA A 321 -6.04 -3.05 -20.98
C ALA A 321 -6.86 -4.34 -20.93
N GLU A 322 -6.69 -5.16 -19.90
CA GLU A 322 -7.48 -6.39 -19.72
C GLU A 322 -8.95 -6.10 -19.36
N ILE A 323 -9.21 -5.06 -18.57
CA ILE A 323 -10.57 -4.59 -18.28
C ILE A 323 -11.28 -4.20 -19.61
N ASP A 324 -10.60 -3.42 -20.43
CA ASP A 324 -11.14 -2.94 -21.69
C ASP A 324 -11.37 -4.10 -22.68
N ASP A 325 -10.43 -5.04 -22.79
CA ASP A 325 -10.60 -6.24 -23.62
C ASP A 325 -11.76 -7.11 -23.13
N SER A 326 -11.84 -7.35 -21.82
CA SER A 326 -12.92 -8.14 -21.21
C SER A 326 -14.30 -7.53 -21.46
N ARG A 327 -14.43 -6.22 -21.34
CA ARG A 327 -15.66 -5.48 -21.64
C ARG A 327 -16.02 -5.57 -23.12
N ASN A 328 -15.06 -5.36 -24.02
CA ASN A 328 -15.24 -5.44 -25.46
C ASN A 328 -15.68 -6.85 -25.92
N CYS A 329 -15.17 -7.89 -25.26
CA CYS A 329 -15.53 -9.29 -25.54
C CYS A 329 -16.80 -9.73 -24.79
N GLY A 330 -17.40 -8.89 -23.95
CA GLY A 330 -18.56 -9.24 -23.14
C GLY A 330 -18.27 -10.29 -22.06
N ARG A 331 -17.02 -10.40 -21.62
CA ARG A 331 -16.62 -11.31 -20.52
C ARG A 331 -17.05 -10.70 -19.20
N PRO A 332 -17.84 -11.40 -18.36
CA PRO A 332 -18.26 -10.89 -17.07
C PRO A 332 -17.06 -10.89 -16.10
N ILE A 333 -16.70 -9.71 -15.63
CA ILE A 333 -15.62 -9.49 -14.67
C ILE A 333 -16.10 -8.63 -13.50
N ASP A 334 -15.53 -8.88 -12.31
CA ASP A 334 -15.62 -7.97 -11.17
C ASP A 334 -14.22 -7.36 -10.95
N VAL A 335 -14.15 -6.03 -10.88
CA VAL A 335 -12.89 -5.28 -10.87
C VAL A 335 -12.63 -4.76 -9.46
N GLN A 336 -11.53 -5.18 -8.87
CA GLN A 336 -11.11 -4.70 -7.55
C GLN A 336 -9.80 -3.92 -7.67
N TRP A 337 -9.87 -2.60 -7.70
CA TRP A 337 -8.70 -1.75 -7.57
C TRP A 337 -8.21 -1.70 -6.11
N ILE A 338 -6.91 -1.89 -5.92
CA ILE A 338 -6.22 -1.73 -4.64
C ILE A 338 -5.57 -0.36 -4.61
N ILE A 339 -4.93 0.00 -5.72
CA ILE A 339 -4.44 1.35 -6.00
C ILE A 339 -5.32 1.89 -7.12
N GLU A 340 -6.20 2.81 -6.79
CA GLU A 340 -7.08 3.38 -7.80
C GLU A 340 -6.26 4.14 -8.85
N PRO A 341 -6.53 3.93 -10.14
CA PRO A 341 -5.86 4.69 -11.18
C PRO A 341 -6.18 6.19 -11.00
N PRO A 342 -5.23 7.07 -11.33
CA PRO A 342 -5.48 8.49 -11.26
C PRO A 342 -6.68 8.82 -12.15
N LYS A 343 -7.73 9.37 -11.54
CA LYS A 343 -8.93 9.74 -12.28
C LYS A 343 -8.58 10.84 -13.28
N LYS A 344 -8.91 10.61 -14.54
CA LYS A 344 -8.76 11.63 -15.60
C LYS A 344 -9.49 12.89 -15.19
N PRO A 345 -8.88 14.08 -15.30
CA PRO A 345 -9.59 15.32 -15.00
C PRO A 345 -10.86 15.44 -15.84
N MET A 346 -12.02 15.74 -15.25
CA MET A 346 -13.30 15.78 -15.94
C MET A 346 -13.31 16.73 -17.15
N LYS A 347 -12.52 17.81 -17.09
CA LYS A 347 -12.34 18.76 -18.22
C LYS A 347 -11.63 18.17 -19.45
N GLU A 348 -10.94 17.03 -19.30
CA GLU A 348 -10.21 16.34 -20.37
C GLU A 348 -10.98 15.12 -20.88
N MET A 349 -12.14 14.82 -20.29
CA MET A 349 -12.99 13.71 -20.68
C MET A 349 -13.78 14.01 -21.95
N SER A 350 -13.96 12.99 -22.76
CA SER A 350 -14.92 13.01 -23.87
C SER A 350 -16.36 12.98 -23.34
N MET A 351 -17.33 13.20 -24.24
CA MET A 351 -18.75 13.11 -23.89
C MET A 351 -19.13 11.75 -23.31
N LEU A 352 -18.61 10.66 -23.90
CA LEU A 352 -18.89 9.31 -23.45
C LEU A 352 -18.28 9.05 -22.06
N GLU A 353 -17.02 9.42 -21.83
CA GLU A 353 -16.37 9.28 -20.54
C GLU A 353 -17.06 10.08 -19.43
N LEU A 354 -17.56 11.29 -19.74
CA LEU A 354 -18.35 12.06 -18.78
C LEU A 354 -19.70 11.40 -18.49
N ALA A 355 -20.41 10.93 -19.52
CA ALA A 355 -21.68 10.24 -19.35
C ALA A 355 -21.51 8.96 -18.52
N GLU A 356 -20.49 8.15 -18.80
CA GLU A 356 -20.15 6.97 -18.01
C GLU A 356 -19.80 7.33 -16.56
N THR A 357 -19.05 8.41 -16.33
CA THR A 357 -18.74 8.91 -14.99
C THR A 357 -20.03 9.27 -14.24
N PHE A 358 -20.95 10.01 -14.87
CA PHE A 358 -22.23 10.37 -14.24
C PHE A 358 -23.12 9.15 -13.97
N LEU A 359 -23.14 8.18 -14.87
CA LEU A 359 -23.88 6.93 -14.72
C LEU A 359 -23.32 6.07 -13.57
N TYR A 360 -22.04 5.78 -13.60
CA TYR A 360 -21.44 4.77 -12.71
C TYR A 360 -20.91 5.34 -11.38
N GLU A 361 -20.33 6.55 -11.39
CA GLU A 361 -19.80 7.13 -10.14
C GLU A 361 -20.88 7.89 -9.36
N TYR A 362 -21.80 8.56 -10.06
CA TYR A 362 -22.84 9.39 -9.42
C TYR A 362 -24.22 8.75 -9.39
N GLY A 363 -24.43 7.66 -10.14
CA GLY A 363 -25.65 6.87 -10.09
C GLY A 363 -26.86 7.50 -10.79
N TYR A 364 -26.61 8.35 -11.80
CA TYR A 364 -27.68 8.87 -12.66
C TYR A 364 -28.14 7.81 -13.67
N ASP A 365 -29.35 7.96 -14.21
CA ASP A 365 -29.76 7.13 -15.33
C ASP A 365 -29.03 7.53 -16.63
N GLU A 366 -29.18 6.68 -17.68
CA GLU A 366 -28.43 6.84 -18.93
C GLU A 366 -28.79 8.13 -19.67
N GLU A 367 -30.09 8.50 -19.74
CA GLU A 367 -30.56 9.69 -20.43
C GLU A 367 -30.05 10.97 -19.76
N LEU A 368 -30.17 11.04 -18.42
CA LEU A 368 -29.70 12.18 -17.65
C LEU A 368 -28.16 12.29 -17.65
N SER A 369 -27.46 11.16 -17.67
CA SER A 369 -25.98 11.14 -17.75
C SER A 369 -25.47 11.72 -19.07
N LEU A 370 -26.15 11.42 -20.18
CA LEU A 370 -25.84 12.00 -21.48
C LEU A 370 -26.17 13.50 -21.54
N ASP A 371 -27.32 13.93 -20.99
CA ASP A 371 -27.69 15.34 -20.92
C ASP A 371 -26.72 16.16 -20.08
N LEU A 372 -26.25 15.61 -18.93
CA LEU A 372 -25.25 16.23 -18.08
C LEU A 372 -23.88 16.34 -18.79
N ALA A 373 -23.46 15.30 -19.50
CA ALA A 373 -22.21 15.32 -20.25
C ALA A 373 -22.27 16.36 -21.40
N ASP A 374 -23.39 16.43 -22.13
CA ASP A 374 -23.60 17.41 -23.17
C ASP A 374 -23.61 18.85 -22.62
N ALA A 375 -24.29 19.08 -21.50
CA ALA A 375 -24.31 20.38 -20.84
C ALA A 375 -22.90 20.83 -20.36
N CYS A 376 -22.07 19.89 -19.91
CA CYS A 376 -20.70 20.17 -19.49
C CYS A 376 -19.80 20.57 -20.67
N LEU A 377 -19.95 19.94 -21.84
CA LEU A 377 -19.08 20.16 -22.98
C LEU A 377 -19.50 21.36 -23.88
N LYS A 378 -20.70 21.89 -23.69
CA LYS A 378 -21.11 23.09 -24.41
C LYS A 378 -20.35 24.33 -24.00
N ASP A 379 -20.02 25.17 -24.94
CA ASP A 379 -19.49 26.50 -24.67
C ASP A 379 -20.49 27.34 -23.86
N ALA A 380 -20.01 28.17 -22.96
CA ALA A 380 -20.82 28.98 -22.08
C ALA A 380 -21.88 29.82 -22.79
N ALA A 381 -21.59 30.30 -24.03
CA ALA A 381 -22.50 31.07 -24.86
C ALA A 381 -23.60 30.23 -25.51
N SER A 382 -23.40 28.92 -25.68
CA SER A 382 -24.36 27.99 -26.29
C SER A 382 -25.24 27.26 -25.29
N ARG A 383 -24.98 27.39 -23.99
CA ARG A 383 -25.77 26.76 -22.93
C ARG A 383 -27.14 27.36 -22.80
N THR A 384 -28.15 26.52 -22.84
CA THR A 384 -29.55 26.86 -22.60
C THR A 384 -29.84 27.08 -21.11
N ALA A 385 -31.05 27.54 -20.78
CA ALA A 385 -31.47 27.62 -19.37
C ALA A 385 -31.58 26.21 -18.72
N ALA A 386 -31.91 25.18 -19.51
CA ALA A 386 -31.95 23.80 -19.03
C ALA A 386 -30.51 23.30 -18.68
N ASP A 387 -29.54 23.52 -19.58
CA ASP A 387 -28.12 23.15 -19.31
C ASP A 387 -27.59 23.80 -18.04
N LYS A 388 -27.88 25.09 -17.82
CA LYS A 388 -27.46 25.79 -16.59
C LYS A 388 -28.06 25.18 -15.33
N LYS A 389 -29.34 24.79 -15.40
CA LYS A 389 -30.01 24.12 -14.27
C LYS A 389 -29.41 22.76 -13.97
N LEU A 390 -29.00 22.00 -14.99
CA LEU A 390 -28.26 20.74 -14.80
C LEU A 390 -26.93 20.96 -14.11
N LEU A 391 -26.14 21.93 -14.56
CA LEU A 391 -24.87 22.29 -13.92
C LEU A 391 -25.03 22.79 -12.49
N GLU A 392 -26.07 23.59 -12.20
CA GLU A 392 -26.40 23.99 -10.83
C GLU A 392 -26.75 22.78 -9.95
N GLY A 393 -27.46 21.80 -10.50
CA GLY A 393 -27.73 20.53 -9.81
C GLY A 393 -26.47 19.74 -9.47
N LEU A 394 -25.53 19.66 -10.42
CA LEU A 394 -24.22 19.03 -10.18
C LEU A 394 -23.40 19.78 -9.11
N HIS A 395 -23.43 21.11 -9.13
CA HIS A 395 -22.76 21.92 -8.09
C HIS A 395 -23.34 21.60 -6.70
N PHE A 396 -24.66 21.55 -6.56
CA PHE A 396 -25.30 21.16 -5.30
C PHE A 396 -24.88 19.76 -4.85
N LEU A 397 -24.84 18.78 -5.76
CA LEU A 397 -24.43 17.42 -5.47
C LEU A 397 -22.97 17.38 -5.00
N SER A 398 -22.08 18.13 -5.65
CA SER A 398 -20.66 18.17 -5.29
C SER A 398 -20.42 18.70 -3.88
N VAL A 399 -21.21 19.70 -3.47
CA VAL A 399 -21.17 20.26 -2.12
C VAL A 399 -21.73 19.28 -1.09
N ASP A 400 -22.87 18.65 -1.40
CA ASP A 400 -23.52 17.67 -0.51
C ASP A 400 -22.65 16.44 -0.27
N LYS A 401 -21.99 15.93 -1.31
CA LYS A 401 -21.07 14.79 -1.23
C LYS A 401 -19.64 15.18 -0.84
N SER A 402 -19.34 16.44 -0.65
CA SER A 402 -17.96 16.96 -0.42
C SER A 402 -16.98 16.54 -1.53
N ASP A 403 -17.46 16.39 -2.77
CA ASP A 403 -16.66 15.98 -3.92
C ASP A 403 -15.94 17.18 -4.53
N MET A 404 -14.71 17.40 -4.14
CA MET A 404 -13.89 18.52 -4.62
C MET A 404 -13.58 18.42 -6.12
N ARG A 405 -13.43 17.23 -6.69
CA ARG A 405 -13.17 17.02 -8.13
C ARG A 405 -14.36 17.50 -8.97
N LEU A 406 -15.54 17.05 -8.62
CA LEU A 406 -16.77 17.48 -9.30
C LEU A 406 -17.02 18.97 -9.06
N LYS A 407 -16.81 19.44 -7.83
CA LYS A 407 -17.00 20.85 -7.46
C LYS A 407 -16.10 21.76 -8.28
N ASP A 408 -14.79 21.53 -8.31
CA ASP A 408 -13.83 22.37 -9.05
C ASP A 408 -14.17 22.37 -10.56
N PHE A 409 -14.58 21.23 -11.11
CA PHE A 409 -14.99 21.13 -12.51
C PHE A 409 -16.26 21.94 -12.82
N VAL A 410 -17.28 21.83 -11.99
CA VAL A 410 -18.57 22.53 -12.22
C VAL A 410 -18.43 24.02 -11.91
N ASP A 411 -17.65 24.41 -10.92
CA ASP A 411 -17.36 25.83 -10.62
C ASP A 411 -16.66 26.50 -11.81
N ASP A 412 -15.70 25.84 -12.45
CA ASP A 412 -15.06 26.35 -13.67
C ASP A 412 -16.06 26.55 -14.82
N LEU A 413 -17.08 25.70 -14.92
CA LEU A 413 -18.13 25.79 -15.93
C LEU A 413 -19.16 26.88 -15.66
N LEU A 414 -19.56 27.07 -14.40
CA LEU A 414 -20.57 28.05 -13.98
C LEU A 414 -19.97 29.45 -13.79
N TYR A 415 -18.74 29.51 -13.29
CA TYR A 415 -18.08 30.75 -12.86
C TYR A 415 -16.68 30.92 -13.48
N PRO A 416 -16.53 30.88 -14.82
CA PRO A 416 -15.22 30.84 -15.48
C PRO A 416 -14.29 32.01 -15.18
N ASN A 417 -14.81 33.09 -14.58
CA ASN A 417 -14.03 34.29 -14.22
C ASN A 417 -13.89 34.50 -12.71
N ALA A 418 -14.46 33.61 -11.88
CA ALA A 418 -14.47 33.79 -10.43
C ALA A 418 -13.14 33.40 -9.76
N TYR A 419 -12.39 32.50 -10.38
CA TYR A 419 -11.10 32.04 -9.87
C TYR A 419 -10.03 32.28 -10.93
N PRO A 420 -9.07 33.20 -10.68
CA PRO A 420 -7.90 33.26 -11.53
C PRO A 420 -7.19 31.92 -11.48
N ALA A 421 -6.82 31.38 -12.64
CA ALA A 421 -6.15 30.10 -12.78
C ALA A 421 -5.08 29.95 -11.68
N LYS A 422 -5.19 28.91 -10.85
CA LYS A 422 -4.15 28.61 -9.87
C LYS A 422 -2.84 28.51 -10.63
N PRO A 423 -1.77 29.23 -10.24
CA PRO A 423 -0.50 29.15 -10.95
C PRO A 423 -0.09 27.68 -11.00
N GLY A 424 0.19 27.17 -12.19
CA GLY A 424 0.64 25.80 -12.37
C GLY A 424 1.87 25.52 -11.51
N ILE A 425 2.08 24.25 -11.16
CA ILE A 425 3.22 23.81 -10.34
C ILE A 425 4.55 24.40 -10.83
N ASP A 426 4.76 24.48 -12.14
CA ASP A 426 5.94 25.10 -12.76
C ASP A 426 6.09 26.59 -12.42
N THR A 427 4.98 27.31 -12.31
CA THR A 427 4.98 28.72 -11.90
C THR A 427 5.28 28.87 -10.41
N LEU A 428 4.82 27.96 -9.57
CA LEU A 428 5.12 27.92 -8.14
C LEU A 428 6.59 27.55 -7.90
N ILE A 429 7.11 26.55 -8.63
CA ILE A 429 8.51 26.15 -8.59
C ILE A 429 9.41 27.30 -9.07
N SER A 430 9.03 27.99 -10.14
CA SER A 430 9.77 29.16 -10.64
C SER A 430 9.78 30.30 -9.63
N LYS A 431 8.65 30.60 -8.98
CA LYS A 431 8.59 31.60 -7.90
C LYS A 431 9.42 31.22 -6.68
N ALA A 432 9.39 29.95 -6.28
CA ALA A 432 10.20 29.44 -5.17
C ALA A 432 11.71 29.54 -5.48
N LYS A 433 12.12 29.18 -6.71
CA LYS A 433 13.51 29.33 -7.17
C LYS A 433 13.97 30.78 -7.20
N SER A 434 13.11 31.71 -7.65
CA SER A 434 13.40 33.16 -7.62
C SER A 434 13.57 33.69 -6.21
N ALA A 435 12.68 33.32 -5.29
CA ALA A 435 12.77 33.73 -3.88
C ALA A 435 14.05 33.19 -3.19
N LEU A 436 14.46 31.97 -3.49
CA LEU A 436 15.72 31.40 -3.00
C LEU A 436 16.96 32.08 -3.58
N SER A 437 16.92 32.52 -4.85
CA SER A 437 18.01 33.24 -5.47
C SER A 437 18.18 34.67 -4.94
N GLU A 438 17.10 35.33 -4.53
CA GLU A 438 17.12 36.63 -3.88
C GLU A 438 17.71 36.63 -2.46
N GLN A 439 17.54 35.51 -1.74
CA GLN A 439 18.13 35.32 -0.40
C GLN A 439 19.64 35.00 -0.43
N SER A 440 20.17 34.61 -1.56
CA SER A 440 21.59 34.24 -1.70
C SER A 440 22.51 35.37 -2.17
N ASN A 441 21.98 36.58 -2.39
CA ASN A 441 22.83 37.75 -2.71
C ASN A 441 23.38 38.35 -1.40
N PRO A 442 24.72 38.42 -1.24
CA PRO A 442 25.30 39.03 -0.05
C PRO A 442 25.01 40.55 -0.05
N VAL A 443 24.51 41.04 1.07
CA VAL A 443 24.27 42.45 1.36
C VAL A 443 25.61 43.17 1.17
N PRO A 444 25.71 44.26 0.34
CA PRO A 444 26.94 45.03 0.19
C PRO A 444 27.31 45.64 1.55
N GLY A 445 28.52 45.32 2.02
CA GLY A 445 29.06 45.84 3.26
C GLY A 445 29.07 47.37 3.29
N LYS A 446 28.55 47.96 4.36
CA LYS A 446 28.69 49.36 4.66
C LYS A 446 30.19 49.73 4.79
N PRO A 447 30.68 50.81 4.18
CA PRO A 447 32.05 51.24 4.35
C PRO A 447 32.27 51.68 5.81
N GLY A 448 33.31 51.05 6.42
CA GLY A 448 33.75 51.40 7.76
C GLY A 448 34.21 52.83 7.82
N LYS A 449 33.66 53.62 8.76
CA LYS A 449 34.22 54.92 9.15
C LYS A 449 35.54 54.65 9.87
N GLY A 450 36.63 55.15 9.27
CA GLY A 450 37.89 55.25 9.95
C GLY A 450 37.72 56.18 11.18
N ARG A 451 38.41 55.82 12.23
CA ARG A 451 38.73 56.71 13.37
C ARG A 451 40.24 56.91 13.36
N ASP A 452 40.57 58.18 13.32
CA ASP A 452 41.87 58.68 13.67
C ASP A 452 42.28 58.35 15.12
#